data_e171b3f8207b695c4b7af79ca40dad6c
#
_entry.id   e171b3f8207b695c4b7af79ca40dad6c
#
_cell.length_a   1.000
_cell.length_b   1.000
_cell.length_c   1.000
_cell.angle_alpha   90.00
_cell.angle_beta   90.00
_cell.angle_gamma   90.00
#
_symmetry.space_group_name_H-M   'P 1'
#
loop_
_entity.id
_entity.type
_entity.pdbx_description
1 polymer ?
#
loop_
_entity_poly.entity_id
_entity_poly.type
_entity_poly.pdbx_seq_one_letter_code
_entity_poly.pdbx_strand_id
1 'polypeptide(L)' 'MSNHREREFFMERTLIYTADNSIVSMPVSYFLKQKGFSSQNLVQLKKDPTAVQANGIPCFMNHILQPGDTLTLHIHEE' A
#
# COMPACT_ATOMS: atom_id res chain seq x y z
N MET A 1 14.13 -24.77 -11.92
CA MET A 1 13.73 -24.66 -11.71
C MET A 1 13.66 -24.49 -11.12
N SER A 2 13.58 -24.36 -10.81
CA SER A 2 13.13 -24.12 -10.29
C SER A 2 13.00 -23.68 -9.77
N ASN A 3 13.09 -23.56 -9.50
CA ASN A 3 12.66 -23.11 -9.08
C ASN A 3 12.48 -22.64 -8.67
N HIS A 4 12.46 -22.35 -8.46
CA HIS A 4 12.01 -21.94 -8.23
C HIS A 4 11.56 -21.58 -7.86
N ARG A 5 11.44 -21.38 -7.93
CA ARG A 5 10.79 -21.17 -7.75
C ARG A 5 10.29 -21.27 -7.08
N GLU A 6 10.12 -21.52 -6.65
CA GLU A 6 9.50 -21.70 -5.90
C GLU A 6 9.28 -21.16 -4.74
N ARG A 7 9.59 -20.83 -3.76
CA ARG A 7 9.47 -20.13 -2.81
C ARG A 7 8.85 -18.94 -2.99
N GLU A 8 8.71 -18.60 -4.00
CA GLU A 8 8.09 -17.39 -4.35
C GLU A 8 6.63 -17.41 -4.18
N PHE A 9 6.06 -18.45 -3.67
CA PHE A 9 4.65 -18.46 -3.40
C PHE A 9 4.24 -17.50 -2.33
N PHE A 10 5.15 -17.16 -1.43
CA PHE A 10 4.86 -16.24 -0.36
C PHE A 10 5.77 -15.08 -0.48
N MET A 11 5.43 -14.20 -1.37
CA MET A 11 6.23 -13.02 -1.53
C MET A 11 5.62 -11.90 -0.74
N GLU A 12 6.44 -11.29 0.09
CA GLU A 12 6.05 -10.08 0.78
C GLU A 12 6.83 -8.95 0.18
N ARG A 13 6.13 -7.89 -0.16
CA ARG A 13 6.78 -6.72 -0.70
C ARG A 13 6.38 -5.52 0.12
N THR A 14 7.34 -4.66 0.36
CA THR A 14 7.10 -3.39 1.01
C THR A 14 7.25 -2.30 -0.03
N LEU A 15 6.19 -1.55 -0.25
CA LEU A 15 6.20 -0.43 -1.16
C LEU A 15 6.08 0.84 -0.37
N ILE A 16 6.90 1.83 -0.70
CA ILE A 16 6.92 3.10 0.00
C ILE A 16 6.68 4.21 -1.00
N TYR A 17 5.63 5.00 -0.75
CA TYR A 17 5.32 6.15 -1.57
C TYR A 17 5.42 7.40 -0.69
N THR A 18 5.95 8.46 -1.26
CA THR A 18 5.96 9.75 -0.58
C THR A 18 4.96 10.65 -1.29
N ALA A 19 4.00 11.19 -0.53
CA ALA A 19 3.06 12.15 -1.07
C ALA A 19 3.79 13.48 -1.16
N ASP A 20 4.13 13.89 -2.39
CA ASP A 20 4.91 15.10 -2.56
C ASP A 20 4.05 16.33 -2.38
N ASN A 21 4.70 17.49 -2.41
CA ASN A 21 4.02 18.75 -2.10
C ASN A 21 3.07 19.21 -3.20
N SER A 22 3.08 18.52 -4.34
CA SER A 22 2.21 18.90 -5.44
C SER A 22 0.84 18.26 -5.34
N ILE A 23 0.65 17.27 -4.44
CA ILE A 23 -0.66 16.64 -4.31
C ILE A 23 -1.53 17.46 -3.36
N VAL A 24 -2.85 17.34 -3.58
CA VAL A 24 -3.81 17.86 -2.60
C VAL A 24 -4.11 16.72 -1.63
N SER A 25 -4.59 17.10 -0.44
CA SER A 25 -4.97 16.09 0.55
C SER A 25 -6.04 15.17 -0.03
N MET A 26 -5.85 13.86 0.16
CA MET A 26 -6.80 12.88 -0.40
C MET A 26 -6.77 11.62 0.43
N PRO A 27 -7.86 10.82 0.39
CA PRO A 27 -7.86 9.53 1.10
C PRO A 27 -6.82 8.59 0.52
N VAL A 28 -6.30 7.71 1.38
CA VAL A 28 -5.34 6.69 0.96
C VAL A 28 -5.87 5.90 -0.22
N SER A 29 -7.14 5.51 -0.18
CA SER A 29 -7.73 4.71 -1.27
C SER A 29 -7.64 5.43 -2.60
N TYR A 30 -7.90 6.72 -2.62
CA TYR A 30 -7.84 7.48 -3.85
C TYR A 30 -6.40 7.58 -4.35
N PHE A 31 -5.47 7.85 -3.44
CA PHE A 31 -4.06 7.94 -3.77
C PHE A 31 -3.58 6.63 -4.41
N LEU A 32 -3.96 5.50 -3.82
CA LEU A 32 -3.52 4.19 -4.33
C LEU A 32 -4.14 3.90 -5.69
N LYS A 33 -5.39 4.30 -5.92
CA LYS A 33 -5.99 4.10 -7.24
C LYS A 33 -5.26 4.89 -8.30
N GLN A 34 -4.76 6.08 -7.95
CA GLN A 34 -3.96 6.85 -8.89
C GLN A 34 -2.64 6.19 -9.19
N LYS A 35 -2.13 5.37 -8.28
CA LYS A 35 -0.89 4.62 -8.49
C LYS A 35 -1.11 3.30 -9.22
N GLY A 36 -2.35 3.03 -9.63
CA GLY A 36 -2.63 1.83 -10.41
C GLY A 36 -3.23 0.68 -9.63
N PHE A 37 -3.52 0.86 -8.36
CA PHE A 37 -4.13 -0.20 -7.55
C PHE A 37 -5.61 -0.33 -7.93
N SER A 38 -6.06 -1.57 -8.09
CA SER A 38 -7.46 -1.84 -8.37
C SER A 38 -8.26 -1.88 -7.07
N SER A 39 -9.58 -1.85 -7.21
CA SER A 39 -10.44 -2.00 -6.04
C SER A 39 -10.18 -3.32 -5.32
N GLN A 40 -9.90 -4.36 -6.09
CA GLN A 40 -9.61 -5.67 -5.51
C GLN A 40 -8.31 -5.65 -4.71
N ASN A 41 -7.29 -4.94 -5.23
CA ASN A 41 -6.05 -4.77 -4.48
C ASN A 41 -6.31 -4.09 -3.15
N LEU A 42 -7.17 -3.09 -3.14
CA LEU A 42 -7.47 -2.36 -1.91
C LEU A 42 -8.19 -3.25 -0.90
N VAL A 43 -9.08 -4.11 -1.39
CA VAL A 43 -9.78 -5.05 -0.50
C VAL A 43 -8.78 -6.00 0.15
N GLN A 44 -7.80 -6.48 -0.61
CA GLN A 44 -6.77 -7.35 -0.06
C GLN A 44 -5.96 -6.64 1.03
N LEU A 45 -5.60 -5.39 0.79
CA LEU A 45 -4.85 -4.64 1.79
C LEU A 45 -5.65 -4.42 3.06
N LYS A 46 -6.96 -4.27 2.95
CA LYS A 46 -7.80 -4.05 4.13
C LYS A 46 -7.85 -5.25 5.05
N LYS A 47 -7.52 -6.42 4.56
CA LYS A 47 -7.60 -7.64 5.38
C LYS A 47 -6.54 -7.67 6.46
N ASP A 48 -5.47 -6.91 6.31
CA ASP A 48 -4.40 -6.84 7.29
C ASP A 48 -4.36 -5.42 7.85
N PRO A 49 -4.73 -5.22 9.12
CA PRO A 49 -4.77 -3.87 9.68
C PRO A 49 -3.42 -3.16 9.66
N THR A 50 -2.32 -3.90 9.57
CA THR A 50 -0.99 -3.30 9.57
C THR A 50 -0.39 -3.18 8.18
N ALA A 51 -1.14 -3.55 7.14
CA ALA A 51 -0.60 -3.54 5.78
C ALA A 51 -0.43 -2.13 5.24
N VAL A 52 -1.19 -1.17 5.73
CA VAL A 52 -1.15 0.21 5.25
C VAL A 52 -0.78 1.10 6.42
N GLN A 53 0.32 1.83 6.25
CA GLN A 53 0.81 2.69 7.32
C GLN A 53 1.14 4.06 6.74
N ALA A 54 0.73 5.10 7.46
CA ALA A 54 1.08 6.47 7.12
C ALA A 54 2.07 6.94 8.16
N ASN A 55 3.27 7.33 7.72
CA ASN A 55 4.36 7.78 8.60
C ASN A 55 4.67 6.75 9.68
N GLY A 56 4.60 5.46 9.31
CA GLY A 56 4.92 4.37 10.22
C GLY A 56 3.80 3.96 11.15
N ILE A 57 2.62 4.56 11.02
CA ILE A 57 1.50 4.27 11.90
C ILE A 57 0.39 3.61 11.08
N PRO A 58 -0.11 2.45 11.50
CA PRO A 58 -1.20 1.80 10.76
C PRO A 58 -2.40 2.72 10.61
N CYS A 59 -2.98 2.73 9.43
CA CYS A 59 -4.12 3.59 9.15
C CYS A 59 -5.12 2.87 8.25
N PHE A 60 -6.31 3.45 8.13
CA PHE A 60 -7.37 2.90 7.29
C PHE A 60 -7.33 3.56 5.93
N MET A 61 -8.06 2.98 4.98
CA MET A 61 -8.12 3.49 3.63
C MET A 61 -8.75 4.88 3.53
N ASN A 62 -9.56 5.26 4.50
CA ASN A 62 -10.16 6.59 4.51
C ASN A 62 -9.29 7.63 5.20
N HIS A 63 -8.10 7.23 5.65
CA HIS A 63 -7.17 8.20 6.21
C HIS A 63 -6.76 9.21 5.16
N ILE A 64 -6.74 10.48 5.52
CA ILE A 64 -6.42 11.55 4.59
C ILE A 64 -4.91 11.77 4.58
N LEU A 65 -4.29 11.55 3.42
CA LEU A 65 -2.87 11.81 3.24
C LEU A 65 -2.66 13.30 3.00
N GLN A 66 -1.64 13.83 3.65
CA GLN A 66 -1.23 15.22 3.47
C GLN A 66 0.04 15.27 2.65
N PRO A 67 0.32 16.39 1.99
CA PRO A 67 1.61 16.53 1.31
C PRO A 67 2.76 16.29 2.29
N GLY A 68 3.71 15.49 1.86
CA GLY A 68 4.85 15.14 2.70
C GLY A 68 4.70 13.86 3.50
N ASP A 69 3.50 13.28 3.54
CA ASP A 69 3.30 12.03 4.25
C ASP A 69 3.97 10.88 3.50
N THR A 70 4.45 9.90 4.25
CA THR A 70 5.02 8.67 3.68
C THR A 70 4.03 7.54 3.89
N LEU A 71 3.65 6.90 2.80
CA LEU A 71 2.72 5.79 2.84
C LEU A 71 3.49 4.49 2.60
N THR A 72 3.38 3.55 3.53
CA THR A 72 4.05 2.26 3.45
C THR A 72 3.00 1.17 3.30
N LEU A 73 3.22 0.27 2.36
CA LEU A 73 2.33 -0.86 2.11
C LEU A 73 3.09 -2.16 2.28
N HIS A 74 2.51 -3.09 3.00
CA HIS A 74 3.04 -4.44 3.10
C HIS A 74 2.12 -5.36 2.32
N ILE A 75 2.62 -5.91 1.23
CA ILE A 75 1.83 -6.72 0.31
C ILE A 75 2.23 -8.17 0.45
N HIS A 76 1.25 -9.01 0.71
CA HIS A 76 1.45 -10.45 0.78
C HIS A 76 0.92 -11.04 -0.51
N GLU A 77 1.77 -11.78 -1.22
CA GLU A 77 1.39 -12.44 -2.47
C GLU A 77 1.58 -13.92 -2.31
N GLU A 78 0.62 -14.66 -2.83
CA GLU A 78 0.68 -16.12 -2.78
C GLU A 78 0.71 -16.69 -4.17
#